data_304ff4aee0b98308b79d48cc85dc533a
#
_entry.id   304ff4aee0b98308b79d48cc85dc533a
#
_cell.length_a   1.000
_cell.length_b   1.000
_cell.length_c   1.000
_cell.angle_alpha   90.00
_cell.angle_beta   90.00
_cell.angle_gamma   90.00
#
_symmetry.space_group_name_H-M   'P 1'
#
loop_
_entity.id
_entity.type
_entity.pdbx_description
1 polymer ?
#
loop_
_entity_poly.entity_id
_entity_poly.type
_entity_poly.pdbx_seq_one_letter_code
_entity_poly.pdbx_strand_id
1 'polypeptide(L)'
;MGKNNISKDKDNEKIKTQNSKVQKNSSKNTKKKGKKHICLKIFLALIVLLGVFVAKRIYDANGNLLAALLGHNKETLKNLDKLQVLILGESTGMSDTIIVASYDPKTQEAVLMSIPRDTFTGDKKSAARYYHKINALYNYGETPEKTVEAVNKITGLNIQYYIIVDTKALIKLVDTIDGLYYDVPINMNYDDPSQDLYIHLTAGYQKLTGEQVEQLVRFRHNNNGTTYPYEYGIEDHGRSKTQRNVIVALAKQTLKFKNISEISKIIDILEEYVKTNMDLTAVKDYIPYAVKMNMDNIKVGRIPGKDELVNGIWFFFNDKEETKKLVDELFFGITEGNTIEEANTIN
;
A
#
# COMPACT_ATOMS: atom_id res chain seq x y z
N MET A 1 -18.04 -72.99 77.78
CA MET A 1 -17.62 -71.68 78.28
C MET A 1 -16.26 -71.38 77.62
N GLY A 2 -15.98 -70.43 76.80
CA GLY A 2 -16.51 -69.15 76.52
C GLY A 2 -15.99 -68.63 75.20
N LYS A 3 -16.83 -68.02 74.47
CA LYS A 3 -16.57 -67.13 73.33
C LYS A 3 -16.39 -65.75 73.89
N ASN A 4 -15.27 -65.06 73.68
CA ASN A 4 -15.18 -63.59 73.71
C ASN A 4 -13.77 -62.99 73.70
N ASN A 5 -12.86 -63.40 72.80
CA ASN A 5 -11.58 -62.73 72.71
C ASN A 5 -11.09 -62.52 71.25
N ILE A 6 -11.95 -62.65 70.25
CA ILE A 6 -11.54 -62.46 68.80
C ILE A 6 -12.01 -61.13 68.19
N SER A 7 -12.80 -60.33 68.92
CA SER A 7 -13.41 -59.09 68.35
C SER A 7 -12.55 -57.83 68.52
N LYS A 8 -11.65 -57.74 69.47
CA LYS A 8 -10.87 -56.55 69.78
C LYS A 8 -9.64 -56.33 68.88
N ASP A 9 -9.04 -57.41 68.36
CA ASP A 9 -7.83 -57.30 67.54
C ASP A 9 -8.14 -56.86 66.07
N LYS A 10 -9.32 -57.18 65.57
CA LYS A 10 -9.71 -56.76 64.19
C LYS A 10 -10.05 -55.27 64.08
N ASP A 11 -10.55 -54.64 65.12
CA ASP A 11 -10.88 -53.22 65.11
C ASP A 11 -9.60 -52.38 65.30
N ASN A 12 -8.60 -52.79 66.00
CA ASN A 12 -7.33 -52.13 66.17
C ASN A 12 -6.51 -52.11 64.81
N GLU A 13 -6.58 -53.22 64.06
CA GLU A 13 -5.93 -53.29 62.74
C GLU A 13 -6.60 -52.43 61.69
N LYS A 14 -7.95 -52.30 61.71
CA LYS A 14 -8.70 -51.40 60.82
C LYS A 14 -8.42 -49.90 61.10
N ILE A 15 -8.29 -49.52 62.37
CA ILE A 15 -7.98 -48.14 62.79
C ILE A 15 -6.54 -47.76 62.38
N LYS A 16 -5.56 -48.68 62.56
CA LYS A 16 -4.16 -48.43 62.10
C LYS A 16 -4.07 -48.32 60.56
N THR A 17 -4.84 -49.13 59.82
CA THR A 17 -4.86 -49.08 58.34
C THR A 17 -5.56 -47.84 57.78
N GLN A 18 -6.61 -47.34 58.47
CA GLN A 18 -7.26 -46.10 58.09
C GLN A 18 -6.39 -44.88 58.39
N ASN A 19 -5.71 -44.78 59.50
CA ASN A 19 -4.81 -43.70 59.85
C ASN A 19 -3.58 -43.64 58.96
N SER A 20 -3.04 -44.77 58.49
CA SER A 20 -1.93 -44.76 57.49
C SER A 20 -2.34 -44.38 56.09
N LYS A 21 -3.62 -44.69 55.72
CA LYS A 21 -4.17 -44.22 54.43
C LYS A 21 -4.47 -42.70 54.42
N VAL A 22 -4.94 -42.16 55.56
CA VAL A 22 -5.22 -40.70 55.67
C VAL A 22 -3.91 -39.92 55.68
N GLN A 23 -2.86 -40.34 56.36
CA GLN A 23 -1.55 -39.70 56.33
C GLN A 23 -0.85 -39.80 54.96
N LYS A 24 -0.97 -40.92 54.21
CA LYS A 24 -0.43 -41.04 52.86
C LYS A 24 -1.20 -40.19 51.83
N ASN A 25 -2.52 -39.99 52.00
CA ASN A 25 -3.32 -39.11 51.10
C ASN A 25 -3.09 -37.62 51.39
N SER A 26 -2.86 -37.19 52.64
CA SER A 26 -2.54 -35.78 52.96
C SER A 26 -1.16 -35.38 52.44
N SER A 27 -0.17 -36.27 52.51
CA SER A 27 1.19 -36.00 51.99
C SER A 27 1.26 -35.99 50.44
N LYS A 28 0.40 -36.77 49.77
CA LYS A 28 0.31 -36.72 48.30
C LYS A 28 -0.42 -35.46 47.77
N ASN A 29 -1.43 -34.95 48.50
CA ASN A 29 -2.14 -33.73 48.10
C ASN A 29 -1.34 -32.44 48.33
N THR A 30 -0.51 -32.37 49.38
CA THR A 30 0.37 -31.22 49.61
C THR A 30 1.52 -31.15 48.58
N LYS A 31 2.10 -32.31 48.20
CA LYS A 31 3.13 -32.36 47.12
C LYS A 31 2.56 -32.00 45.72
N LYS A 32 1.29 -32.33 45.42
CA LYS A 32 0.63 -31.95 44.16
C LYS A 32 0.29 -30.45 44.10
N LYS A 33 -0.12 -29.84 45.24
CA LYS A 33 -0.36 -28.39 45.29
C LYS A 33 0.93 -27.59 45.11
N GLY A 34 2.04 -27.96 45.72
CA GLY A 34 3.33 -27.31 45.58
C GLY A 34 3.87 -27.34 44.14
N LYS A 35 3.72 -28.46 43.43
CA LYS A 35 4.13 -28.55 42.02
C LYS A 35 3.27 -27.67 41.08
N LYS A 36 1.96 -27.55 41.31
CA LYS A 36 1.08 -26.64 40.54
C LYS A 36 1.45 -25.18 40.73
N HIS A 37 1.79 -24.76 41.95
CA HIS A 37 2.21 -23.35 42.18
C HIS A 37 3.60 -23.06 41.60
N ILE A 38 4.51 -24.03 41.56
CA ILE A 38 5.82 -23.89 40.93
C ILE A 38 5.65 -23.77 39.41
N CYS A 39 4.85 -24.60 38.75
CA CYS A 39 4.55 -24.52 37.33
C CYS A 39 3.89 -23.17 36.97
N LEU A 40 2.95 -22.69 37.82
CA LEU A 40 2.31 -21.37 37.60
C LEU A 40 3.32 -20.23 37.75
N LYS A 41 4.22 -20.27 38.72
CA LYS A 41 5.27 -19.24 38.88
C LYS A 41 6.26 -19.24 37.72
N ILE A 42 6.65 -20.41 37.21
CA ILE A 42 7.50 -20.53 36.00
C ILE A 42 6.77 -19.99 34.80
N PHE A 43 5.49 -20.33 34.62
CA PHE A 43 4.67 -19.79 33.51
C PHE A 43 4.53 -18.27 33.57
N LEU A 44 4.28 -17.71 34.75
CA LEU A 44 4.24 -16.24 34.94
C LEU A 44 5.60 -15.60 34.67
N ALA A 45 6.70 -16.20 35.10
CA ALA A 45 8.05 -15.71 34.82
C ALA A 45 8.35 -15.74 33.31
N LEU A 46 7.93 -16.76 32.59
CA LEU A 46 8.05 -16.84 31.13
C LEU A 46 7.23 -15.77 30.42
N ILE A 47 6.01 -15.47 30.89
CA ILE A 47 5.19 -14.38 30.36
C ILE A 47 5.88 -13.03 30.57
N VAL A 48 6.43 -12.79 31.76
CA VAL A 48 7.17 -11.54 32.05
C VAL A 48 8.41 -11.41 31.15
N LEU A 49 9.19 -12.50 31.02
CA LEU A 49 10.37 -12.52 30.12
C LEU A 49 9.99 -12.28 28.66
N LEU A 50 8.90 -12.92 28.19
CA LEU A 50 8.36 -12.68 26.85
C LEU A 50 7.90 -11.22 26.70
N GLY A 51 7.22 -10.66 27.70
CA GLY A 51 6.80 -9.28 27.72
C GLY A 51 7.98 -8.30 27.63
N VAL A 52 9.04 -8.54 28.42
CA VAL A 52 10.27 -7.76 28.36
C VAL A 52 10.97 -7.91 27.00
N PHE A 53 11.02 -9.11 26.45
CA PHE A 53 11.59 -9.36 25.13
C PHE A 53 10.81 -8.60 24.04
N VAL A 54 9.48 -8.69 24.03
CA VAL A 54 8.62 -7.96 23.07
C VAL A 54 8.76 -6.45 23.24
N ALA A 55 8.77 -5.95 24.49
CA ALA A 55 8.95 -4.52 24.77
C ALA A 55 10.31 -4.02 24.25
N LYS A 56 11.39 -4.80 24.43
CA LYS A 56 12.70 -4.47 23.86
C LYS A 56 12.66 -4.42 22.35
N ARG A 57 12.04 -5.43 21.69
CA ARG A 57 11.90 -5.45 20.22
C ARG A 57 11.14 -4.22 19.70
N ILE A 58 10.05 -3.82 20.37
CA ILE A 58 9.28 -2.62 20.02
C ILE A 58 10.14 -1.36 20.22
N TYR A 59 10.91 -1.27 21.31
CA TYR A 59 11.83 -0.16 21.56
C TYR A 59 12.92 -0.05 20.47
N ASP A 60 13.54 -1.19 20.10
CA ASP A 60 14.55 -1.28 19.05
C ASP A 60 14.00 -0.89 17.67
N ALA A 61 12.69 -1.08 17.45
CA ALA A 61 11.95 -0.70 16.23
C ALA A 61 11.29 0.70 16.30
N ASN A 62 11.79 1.62 17.14
CA ASN A 62 11.23 2.97 17.32
C ASN A 62 9.74 2.99 17.69
N GLY A 63 9.29 2.05 18.53
CA GLY A 63 7.89 1.92 18.92
C GLY A 63 6.97 1.37 17.81
N ASN A 64 7.52 0.84 16.74
CA ASN A 64 6.75 0.22 15.67
C ASN A 64 6.55 -1.28 15.94
N LEU A 65 5.35 -1.65 16.42
CA LEU A 65 5.02 -3.05 16.74
C LEU A 65 5.16 -3.97 15.52
N LEU A 66 4.66 -3.55 14.34
CA LEU A 66 4.71 -4.36 13.13
C LEU A 66 6.16 -4.55 12.67
N ALA A 67 6.96 -3.49 12.67
CA ALA A 67 8.39 -3.58 12.37
C ALA A 67 9.11 -4.51 13.36
N ALA A 68 8.80 -4.42 14.66
CA ALA A 68 9.36 -5.31 15.69
C ALA A 68 9.02 -6.77 15.45
N LEU A 69 7.78 -7.09 15.05
CA LEU A 69 7.33 -8.45 14.72
C LEU A 69 8.05 -8.99 13.48
N LEU A 70 8.31 -8.17 12.47
CA LEU A 70 9.04 -8.54 11.26
C LEU A 70 10.56 -8.53 11.43
N GLY A 71 11.07 -8.22 12.63
CA GLY A 71 12.50 -8.25 12.92
C GLY A 71 13.25 -6.97 12.59
N HIS A 72 12.55 -5.93 12.15
CA HIS A 72 13.15 -4.64 11.83
C HIS A 72 13.59 -3.88 13.09
N ASN A 73 14.60 -3.05 12.94
CA ASN A 73 15.14 -2.19 13.98
C ASN A 73 15.47 -0.78 13.41
N LYS A 74 16.09 0.07 14.20
CA LYS A 74 16.51 1.42 13.79
C LYS A 74 17.44 1.42 12.58
N GLU A 75 18.32 0.43 12.47
CA GLU A 75 19.25 0.30 11.36
C GLU A 75 18.53 -0.09 10.06
N THR A 76 17.51 -0.95 10.14
CA THR A 76 16.65 -1.28 8.99
C THR A 76 16.04 -0.02 8.41
N LEU A 77 15.41 0.84 9.23
CA LEU A 77 14.81 2.10 8.76
C LEU A 77 15.85 3.05 8.16
N LYS A 78 17.02 3.15 8.79
CA LYS A 78 18.11 4.03 8.32
C LYS A 78 18.60 3.63 6.92
N ASN A 79 18.61 2.32 6.63
CA ASN A 79 19.08 1.76 5.35
C ASN A 79 18.00 1.72 4.26
N LEU A 80 16.73 2.00 4.59
CA LEU A 80 15.69 2.16 3.58
C LEU A 80 15.82 3.52 2.89
N ASP A 81 15.96 3.48 1.57
CA ASP A 81 16.01 4.68 0.75
C ASP A 81 14.61 5.16 0.39
N LYS A 82 14.50 6.43 -0.02
CA LYS A 82 13.28 6.97 -0.63
C LYS A 82 12.96 6.19 -1.89
N LEU A 83 11.81 5.52 -1.92
CA LEU A 83 11.34 4.77 -3.07
C LEU A 83 10.70 5.73 -4.08
N GLN A 84 11.15 5.66 -5.34
CA GLN A 84 10.55 6.38 -6.47
C GLN A 84 10.26 5.40 -7.60
N VAL A 85 9.03 5.40 -8.09
CA VAL A 85 8.58 4.44 -9.11
C VAL A 85 7.65 5.12 -10.12
N LEU A 86 7.81 4.75 -11.39
CA LEU A 86 6.88 5.14 -12.45
C LEU A 86 5.78 4.08 -12.57
N ILE A 87 4.55 4.46 -12.31
CA ILE A 87 3.37 3.61 -12.48
C ILE A 87 2.78 3.88 -13.86
N LEU A 88 2.70 2.84 -14.67
CA LEU A 88 2.11 2.82 -16.00
C LEU A 88 0.84 1.96 -15.97
N GLY A 89 -0.31 2.57 -16.20
CA GLY A 89 -1.58 1.84 -16.40
C GLY A 89 -1.73 1.49 -17.87
N GLU A 90 -1.69 0.20 -18.19
CA GLU A 90 -1.83 -0.30 -19.55
C GLU A 90 -3.30 -0.63 -19.87
N SER A 91 -3.76 -0.11 -21.01
CA SER A 91 -5.02 -0.49 -21.62
C SER A 91 -4.83 -0.59 -23.13
N THR A 92 -5.19 -1.73 -23.72
CA THR A 92 -5.09 -1.97 -25.19
C THR A 92 -3.69 -1.73 -25.79
N GLY A 93 -2.64 -2.03 -25.02
CA GLY A 93 -1.24 -1.91 -25.46
C GLY A 93 -0.64 -0.50 -25.38
N MET A 94 -1.34 0.49 -24.78
CA MET A 94 -0.82 1.84 -24.54
C MET A 94 -0.87 2.19 -23.05
N SER A 95 0.05 3.03 -22.60
CA SER A 95 0.03 3.52 -21.22
C SER A 95 -0.90 4.75 -21.10
N ASP A 96 -2.16 4.50 -20.77
CA ASP A 96 -3.16 5.56 -20.58
C ASP A 96 -3.04 6.28 -19.24
N THR A 97 -2.33 5.70 -18.28
CA THR A 97 -2.03 6.27 -16.97
C THR A 97 -0.52 6.33 -16.79
N ILE A 98 0.02 7.50 -16.47
CA ILE A 98 1.44 7.72 -16.21
C ILE A 98 1.55 8.53 -14.91
N ILE A 99 2.01 7.91 -13.83
CA ILE A 99 2.08 8.51 -12.51
C ILE A 99 3.46 8.24 -11.90
N VAL A 100 4.15 9.30 -11.48
CA VAL A 100 5.32 9.18 -10.61
C VAL A 100 4.83 9.07 -9.17
N ALA A 101 5.18 7.97 -8.52
CA ALA A 101 4.93 7.74 -7.11
C ALA A 101 6.24 7.79 -6.34
N SER A 102 6.20 8.38 -5.14
CA SER A 102 7.34 8.39 -4.22
C SER A 102 6.86 8.14 -2.80
N TYR A 103 7.67 7.41 -2.02
CA TYR A 103 7.46 7.21 -0.59
C TYR A 103 8.79 7.26 0.15
N ASP A 104 8.88 8.09 1.18
CA ASP A 104 10.02 8.15 2.09
C ASP A 104 9.64 7.53 3.45
N PRO A 105 10.22 6.37 3.83
CA PRO A 105 9.90 5.72 5.08
C PRO A 105 10.42 6.49 6.31
N LYS A 106 11.39 7.39 6.13
CA LYS A 106 12.01 8.19 7.22
C LYS A 106 11.14 9.38 7.58
N THR A 107 10.67 10.14 6.59
CA THR A 107 9.80 11.30 6.78
C THR A 107 8.32 10.97 6.80
N GLN A 108 7.94 9.76 6.38
CA GLN A 108 6.55 9.31 6.24
C GLN A 108 5.77 10.13 5.19
N GLU A 109 6.45 10.67 4.20
CA GLU A 109 5.86 11.44 3.11
C GLU A 109 5.66 10.58 1.87
N ALA A 110 4.53 10.78 1.19
CA ALA A 110 4.24 10.18 -0.10
C ALA A 110 3.79 11.23 -1.11
N VAL A 111 4.16 11.01 -2.36
CA VAL A 111 3.83 11.91 -3.48
C VAL A 111 3.26 11.08 -4.62
N LEU A 112 2.22 11.59 -5.29
CA LEU A 112 1.71 11.07 -6.56
C LEU A 112 1.60 12.22 -7.55
N MET A 113 2.35 12.14 -8.66
CA MET A 113 2.33 13.17 -9.70
C MET A 113 1.98 12.57 -11.06
N SER A 114 0.89 13.01 -11.67
CA SER A 114 0.47 12.56 -13.00
C SER A 114 1.18 13.29 -14.11
N ILE A 115 1.50 12.54 -15.16
CA ILE A 115 1.98 13.05 -16.44
C ILE A 115 0.91 12.76 -17.49
N PRO A 116 0.37 13.78 -18.20
CA PRO A 116 -0.62 13.55 -19.24
C PRO A 116 -0.10 12.61 -20.33
N ARG A 117 -0.93 11.66 -20.74
CA ARG A 117 -0.55 10.63 -21.73
C ARG A 117 -0.16 11.19 -23.08
N ASP A 118 -0.70 12.37 -23.44
CA ASP A 118 -0.43 13.04 -24.70
C ASP A 118 0.77 14.01 -24.62
N THR A 119 1.57 13.94 -23.53
CA THR A 119 2.77 14.78 -23.34
C THR A 119 3.73 14.61 -24.51
N PHE A 120 4.13 15.73 -25.12
CA PHE A 120 5.07 15.75 -26.23
C PHE A 120 6.50 15.45 -25.75
N THR A 121 7.11 14.45 -26.36
CA THR A 121 8.49 13.97 -26.04
C THR A 121 9.48 14.23 -27.17
N GLY A 122 9.03 14.78 -28.29
CA GLY A 122 9.91 15.07 -29.42
C GLY A 122 10.75 16.34 -29.24
N ASP A 123 11.77 16.52 -30.09
CA ASP A 123 12.66 17.69 -30.00
C ASP A 123 12.09 18.94 -30.70
N LYS A 124 11.34 18.77 -31.78
CA LYS A 124 10.81 19.85 -32.57
C LYS A 124 9.28 19.76 -32.75
N LYS A 125 8.56 20.77 -32.27
CA LYS A 125 7.11 20.84 -32.38
C LYS A 125 6.60 20.73 -33.82
N SER A 126 7.27 21.36 -34.79
CA SER A 126 6.89 21.30 -36.21
C SER A 126 7.01 19.89 -36.83
N ALA A 127 7.81 19.02 -36.23
CA ALA A 127 7.97 17.62 -36.65
C ALA A 127 7.10 16.65 -35.85
N ALA A 128 6.17 17.15 -35.03
CA ALA A 128 5.33 16.32 -34.18
C ALA A 128 4.56 15.24 -34.94
N ARG A 129 4.61 14.02 -34.46
CA ARG A 129 3.89 12.84 -34.97
C ARG A 129 3.31 12.08 -33.79
N TYR A 130 2.32 11.22 -34.03
CA TYR A 130 1.62 10.45 -32.99
C TYR A 130 2.59 9.73 -32.03
N TYR A 131 3.66 9.14 -32.55
CA TYR A 131 4.68 8.45 -31.75
C TYR A 131 5.54 9.35 -30.84
N HIS A 132 5.39 10.68 -30.94
CA HIS A 132 5.99 11.64 -30.00
C HIS A 132 5.11 11.88 -28.76
N LYS A 133 3.98 11.20 -28.61
CA LYS A 133 3.24 11.19 -27.35
C LYS A 133 3.94 10.25 -26.37
N ILE A 134 4.01 10.62 -25.10
CA ILE A 134 4.69 9.81 -24.08
C ILE A 134 4.08 8.41 -23.93
N ASN A 135 2.75 8.29 -24.07
CA ASN A 135 2.08 6.99 -24.02
C ASN A 135 2.44 6.06 -25.19
N ALA A 136 2.86 6.63 -26.32
CA ALA A 136 3.25 5.87 -27.50
C ALA A 136 4.68 5.28 -27.37
N LEU A 137 5.51 5.78 -26.48
CA LEU A 137 6.87 5.27 -26.26
C LEU A 137 6.85 3.80 -25.83
N TYR A 138 5.87 3.41 -25.02
CA TYR A 138 5.72 2.01 -24.58
C TYR A 138 5.24 1.11 -25.74
N ASN A 139 4.34 1.58 -26.60
CA ASN A 139 3.60 0.74 -27.57
C ASN A 139 4.34 0.47 -28.89
N TYR A 140 5.24 1.37 -29.35
CA TYR A 140 5.93 1.23 -30.63
C TYR A 140 7.21 0.39 -30.56
N GLY A 141 7.18 -0.72 -29.79
CA GLY A 141 8.36 -1.59 -29.60
C GLY A 141 9.41 -0.97 -28.69
N GLU A 142 9.08 0.15 -28.08
CA GLU A 142 9.91 0.80 -27.09
C GLU A 142 9.76 0.11 -25.73
N THR A 143 10.83 0.12 -24.98
CA THR A 143 10.82 -0.49 -23.65
C THR A 143 10.26 0.48 -22.60
N PRO A 144 9.71 0.01 -21.46
CA PRO A 144 9.29 0.88 -20.37
C PRO A 144 10.38 1.87 -19.93
N GLU A 145 11.65 1.48 -20.07
CA GLU A 145 12.83 2.30 -19.75
C GLU A 145 12.87 3.60 -20.54
N LYS A 146 12.43 3.61 -21.81
CA LYS A 146 12.33 4.87 -22.59
C LYS A 146 11.25 5.80 -22.07
N THR A 147 10.16 5.25 -21.55
CA THR A 147 9.16 6.07 -20.86
C THR A 147 9.73 6.65 -19.57
N VAL A 148 10.50 5.86 -18.79
CA VAL A 148 11.21 6.34 -17.59
C VAL A 148 12.20 7.46 -17.96
N GLU A 149 13.00 7.29 -18.99
CA GLU A 149 13.94 8.32 -19.48
C GLU A 149 13.21 9.61 -19.87
N ALA A 150 12.10 9.50 -20.61
CA ALA A 150 11.29 10.67 -20.99
C ALA A 150 10.72 11.40 -19.77
N VAL A 151 10.22 10.64 -18.76
CA VAL A 151 9.73 11.20 -17.51
C VAL A 151 10.85 11.89 -16.75
N ASN A 152 12.02 11.27 -16.63
CA ASN A 152 13.19 11.86 -15.98
C ASN A 152 13.63 13.17 -16.70
N LYS A 153 13.61 13.19 -18.04
CA LYS A 153 13.91 14.39 -18.83
C LYS A 153 12.91 15.53 -18.59
N ILE A 154 11.61 15.20 -18.43
CA ILE A 154 10.55 16.17 -18.19
C ILE A 154 10.60 16.72 -16.76
N THR A 155 10.83 15.85 -15.77
CA THR A 155 10.70 16.18 -14.34
C THR A 155 12.02 16.56 -13.67
N GLY A 156 13.16 16.16 -14.24
CA GLY A 156 14.47 16.28 -13.60
C GLY A 156 14.69 15.26 -12.47
N LEU A 157 13.78 14.32 -12.25
CA LEU A 157 13.92 13.23 -11.28
C LEU A 157 14.89 12.16 -11.81
N ASN A 158 15.32 11.25 -10.92
CA ASN A 158 16.13 10.08 -11.25
C ASN A 158 15.40 8.78 -10.90
N ILE A 159 14.26 8.57 -11.57
CA ILE A 159 13.44 7.37 -11.42
C ILE A 159 14.15 6.20 -12.08
N GLN A 160 14.29 5.08 -11.37
CA GLN A 160 14.93 3.87 -11.86
C GLN A 160 13.95 2.70 -11.99
N TYR A 161 12.86 2.73 -11.24
CA TYR A 161 11.88 1.65 -11.17
C TYR A 161 10.60 2.01 -11.91
N TYR A 162 10.01 1.01 -12.53
CA TYR A 162 8.67 1.12 -13.10
C TYR A 162 7.78 -0.05 -12.67
N ILE A 163 6.48 0.17 -12.71
CA ILE A 163 5.43 -0.83 -12.52
C ILE A 163 4.40 -0.64 -13.62
N ILE A 164 4.12 -1.70 -14.39
CA ILE A 164 3.08 -1.71 -15.41
C ILE A 164 1.91 -2.52 -14.88
N VAL A 165 0.77 -1.87 -14.72
CA VAL A 165 -0.47 -2.45 -14.20
C VAL A 165 -1.49 -2.51 -15.32
N ASP A 166 -1.92 -3.70 -15.68
CA ASP A 166 -3.05 -3.88 -16.58
C ASP A 166 -4.40 -3.86 -15.83
N THR A 167 -5.50 -3.87 -16.58
CA THR A 167 -6.84 -3.84 -15.99
C THR A 167 -7.15 -5.08 -15.15
N LYS A 168 -6.57 -6.25 -15.48
CA LYS A 168 -6.75 -7.49 -14.72
C LYS A 168 -6.08 -7.41 -13.36
N ALA A 169 -4.85 -6.88 -13.31
CA ALA A 169 -4.14 -6.64 -12.05
C ALA A 169 -4.95 -5.73 -11.13
N LEU A 170 -5.49 -4.62 -11.67
CA LEU A 170 -6.31 -3.69 -10.89
C LEU A 170 -7.55 -4.37 -10.31
N ILE A 171 -8.30 -5.12 -11.12
CA ILE A 171 -9.48 -5.88 -10.68
C ILE A 171 -9.10 -6.84 -9.54
N LYS A 172 -8.06 -7.65 -9.72
CA LYS A 172 -7.59 -8.61 -8.72
C LYS A 172 -7.16 -7.95 -7.41
N LEU A 173 -6.42 -6.84 -7.48
CA LEU A 173 -6.00 -6.08 -6.29
C LEU A 173 -7.19 -5.57 -5.48
N VAL A 174 -8.18 -4.99 -6.15
CA VAL A 174 -9.41 -4.49 -5.50
C VAL A 174 -10.20 -5.62 -4.85
N ASP A 175 -10.39 -6.73 -5.55
CA ASP A 175 -11.17 -7.86 -5.04
C ASP A 175 -10.47 -8.55 -3.86
N THR A 176 -9.14 -8.56 -3.81
CA THR A 176 -8.36 -9.13 -2.69
C THR A 176 -8.60 -8.37 -1.38
N ILE A 177 -8.82 -7.06 -1.45
CA ILE A 177 -9.16 -6.25 -0.26
C ILE A 177 -10.66 -6.15 0.00
N ASP A 178 -11.45 -7.03 -0.60
CA ASP A 178 -12.91 -7.05 -0.49
C ASP A 178 -13.58 -5.78 -1.05
N GLY A 179 -13.09 -5.29 -2.21
CA GLY A 179 -13.62 -4.10 -2.88
C GLY A 179 -13.07 -2.78 -2.34
N LEU A 180 -13.33 -1.68 -3.05
CA LEU A 180 -12.85 -0.34 -2.72
C LEU A 180 -14.02 0.57 -2.31
N TYR A 181 -13.96 1.18 -1.13
CA TYR A 181 -14.86 2.28 -0.78
C TYR A 181 -14.39 3.58 -1.40
N TYR A 182 -15.24 4.16 -2.24
CA TYR A 182 -14.90 5.36 -2.99
C TYR A 182 -16.13 6.28 -3.19
N ASP A 183 -15.88 7.59 -3.21
CA ASP A 183 -16.90 8.59 -3.52
C ASP A 183 -16.86 8.89 -5.01
N VAL A 184 -17.79 8.29 -5.76
CA VAL A 184 -17.90 8.46 -7.22
C VAL A 184 -18.36 9.88 -7.52
N PRO A 185 -17.60 10.70 -8.28
CA PRO A 185 -17.81 12.13 -8.36
C PRO A 185 -19.06 12.56 -9.14
N ILE A 186 -19.53 11.74 -10.07
CA ILE A 186 -20.74 11.98 -10.89
C ILE A 186 -21.37 10.65 -11.28
N ASN A 187 -22.61 10.70 -11.78
CA ASN A 187 -23.19 9.55 -12.48
C ASN A 187 -22.44 9.30 -13.79
N MET A 188 -21.99 8.07 -13.99
CA MET A 188 -21.23 7.64 -15.17
C MET A 188 -22.07 6.67 -15.97
N ASN A 189 -22.32 7.02 -17.24
CA ASN A 189 -23.08 6.18 -18.19
C ASN A 189 -22.43 6.26 -19.57
N TYR A 190 -21.52 5.34 -19.85
CA TYR A 190 -20.75 5.31 -21.07
C TYR A 190 -20.65 3.89 -21.62
N ASP A 191 -21.06 3.71 -22.87
CA ASP A 191 -20.98 2.44 -23.60
C ASP A 191 -20.13 2.61 -24.85
N ASP A 192 -19.10 1.78 -24.98
CA ASP A 192 -18.27 1.64 -26.17
C ASP A 192 -18.07 0.15 -26.49
N PRO A 193 -18.95 -0.44 -27.30
CA PRO A 193 -18.84 -1.84 -27.70
C PRO A 193 -17.54 -2.19 -28.42
N SER A 194 -16.89 -1.21 -29.07
CA SER A 194 -15.64 -1.43 -29.80
C SER A 194 -14.46 -1.73 -28.87
N GLN A 195 -14.53 -1.27 -27.62
CA GLN A 195 -13.55 -1.49 -26.58
C GLN A 195 -14.03 -2.49 -25.51
N ASP A 196 -15.18 -3.11 -25.68
CA ASP A 196 -15.87 -3.91 -24.66
C ASP A 196 -15.93 -3.17 -23.32
N LEU A 197 -16.32 -1.89 -23.37
CA LEU A 197 -16.33 -0.99 -22.22
C LEU A 197 -17.75 -0.50 -21.94
N TYR A 198 -18.27 -0.86 -20.78
CA TYR A 198 -19.59 -0.48 -20.31
C TYR A 198 -19.47 0.09 -18.90
N ILE A 199 -19.71 1.39 -18.74
CA ILE A 199 -19.54 2.11 -17.48
C ILE A 199 -20.91 2.56 -16.98
N HIS A 200 -21.35 2.00 -15.85
CA HIS A 200 -22.63 2.31 -15.22
C HIS A 200 -22.43 2.47 -13.72
N LEU A 201 -22.02 3.67 -13.28
CA LEU A 201 -21.77 3.99 -11.88
C LEU A 201 -22.64 5.15 -11.42
N THR A 202 -23.26 5.00 -10.27
CA THR A 202 -24.00 6.09 -9.62
C THR A 202 -23.05 6.97 -8.80
N ALA A 203 -23.28 8.28 -8.78
CA ALA A 203 -22.53 9.20 -7.92
C ALA A 203 -22.72 8.90 -6.43
N GLY A 204 -21.70 9.22 -5.64
CA GLY A 204 -21.72 9.12 -4.18
C GLY A 204 -20.84 8.02 -3.60
N TYR A 205 -20.73 8.01 -2.27
CA TYR A 205 -19.88 7.10 -1.52
C TYR A 205 -20.45 5.68 -1.51
N GLN A 206 -19.72 4.73 -2.05
CA GLN A 206 -20.14 3.35 -2.19
C GLN A 206 -18.96 2.37 -2.21
N LYS A 207 -19.24 1.08 -2.01
CA LYS A 207 -18.27 0.01 -2.18
C LYS A 207 -18.29 -0.46 -3.64
N LEU A 208 -17.16 -0.38 -4.30
CA LEU A 208 -16.96 -0.79 -5.70
C LEU A 208 -16.24 -2.15 -5.76
N THR A 209 -16.65 -2.99 -6.68
CA THR A 209 -15.91 -4.22 -7.07
C THR A 209 -14.69 -3.86 -7.92
N GLY A 210 -13.81 -4.84 -8.20
CA GLY A 210 -12.67 -4.62 -9.09
C GLY A 210 -13.08 -4.14 -10.47
N GLU A 211 -14.12 -4.74 -11.07
CA GLU A 211 -14.67 -4.31 -12.36
C GLU A 211 -15.22 -2.88 -12.33
N GLN A 212 -15.91 -2.50 -11.26
CA GLN A 212 -16.43 -1.14 -11.10
C GLN A 212 -15.29 -0.12 -10.90
N VAL A 213 -14.20 -0.49 -10.26
CA VAL A 213 -13.01 0.38 -10.16
C VAL A 213 -12.31 0.51 -11.52
N GLU A 214 -12.25 -0.56 -12.31
CA GLU A 214 -11.74 -0.52 -13.69
C GLU A 214 -12.57 0.45 -14.55
N GLN A 215 -13.91 0.35 -14.49
CA GLN A 215 -14.81 1.29 -15.15
C GLN A 215 -14.55 2.74 -14.70
N LEU A 216 -14.46 2.97 -13.38
CA LEU A 216 -14.21 4.28 -12.77
C LEU A 216 -12.93 4.95 -13.29
N VAL A 217 -11.81 4.22 -13.38
CA VAL A 217 -10.51 4.78 -13.80
C VAL A 217 -10.40 4.97 -15.32
N ARG A 218 -11.30 4.37 -16.10
CA ARG A 218 -11.37 4.54 -17.57
C ARG A 218 -12.33 5.65 -17.99
N PHE A 219 -13.26 6.07 -17.13
CA PHE A 219 -14.27 7.06 -17.46
C PHE A 219 -13.66 8.43 -17.81
N ARG A 220 -14.16 9.07 -18.88
CA ARG A 220 -13.85 10.44 -19.32
C ARG A 220 -15.09 11.31 -19.42
N HIS A 221 -16.11 10.80 -20.11
CA HIS A 221 -17.39 11.47 -20.35
C HIS A 221 -18.50 10.44 -20.56
N ASN A 222 -19.71 10.86 -20.41
CA ASN A 222 -20.92 10.09 -20.75
C ASN A 222 -21.15 10.07 -22.27
N ASN A 223 -21.97 9.15 -22.79
CA ASN A 223 -22.32 9.11 -24.22
C ASN A 223 -23.03 10.40 -24.69
N ASN A 224 -23.66 11.15 -23.82
CA ASN A 224 -24.29 12.44 -24.11
C ASN A 224 -23.31 13.64 -24.06
N GLY A 225 -22.00 13.39 -23.87
CA GLY A 225 -20.95 14.41 -23.80
C GLY A 225 -20.78 15.09 -22.45
N THR A 226 -21.61 14.79 -21.43
CA THR A 226 -21.38 15.33 -20.09
C THR A 226 -20.15 14.67 -19.45
N THR A 227 -19.38 15.44 -18.69
CA THR A 227 -18.13 14.99 -18.05
C THR A 227 -18.07 15.46 -16.61
N TYR A 228 -16.94 15.28 -15.95
CA TYR A 228 -16.68 15.75 -14.60
C TYR A 228 -16.98 17.25 -14.42
N PRO A 229 -17.35 17.72 -13.22
CA PRO A 229 -17.47 19.15 -12.92
C PRO A 229 -16.17 19.91 -13.21
N TYR A 230 -16.27 21.17 -13.60
CA TYR A 230 -15.12 22.00 -13.96
C TYR A 230 -14.07 22.06 -12.85
N GLU A 231 -14.49 22.22 -11.61
CA GLU A 231 -13.64 22.26 -10.42
C GLU A 231 -13.00 20.90 -10.08
N TYR A 232 -13.57 19.80 -10.57
CA TYR A 232 -12.97 18.47 -10.47
C TYR A 232 -11.89 18.26 -11.53
N GLY A 233 -12.04 18.93 -12.69
CA GLY A 233 -11.26 18.77 -13.91
C GLY A 233 -12.07 18.04 -14.97
N ILE A 234 -12.25 18.65 -16.13
CA ILE A 234 -13.05 18.09 -17.22
C ILE A 234 -12.27 16.99 -17.97
N GLU A 235 -12.98 16.04 -18.58
CA GLU A 235 -12.43 15.03 -19.50
C GLU A 235 -11.21 14.29 -18.93
N ASP A 236 -10.08 14.34 -19.66
CA ASP A 236 -8.83 13.66 -19.29
C ASP A 236 -8.21 14.18 -17.99
N HIS A 237 -8.42 15.44 -17.66
CA HIS A 237 -7.99 16.00 -16.38
C HIS A 237 -8.73 15.36 -15.19
N GLY A 238 -10.06 15.19 -15.32
CA GLY A 238 -10.88 14.52 -14.32
C GLY A 238 -10.51 13.04 -14.18
N ARG A 239 -10.29 12.35 -15.30
CA ARG A 239 -9.83 10.97 -15.31
C ARG A 239 -8.49 10.82 -14.58
N SER A 240 -7.50 11.63 -14.92
CA SER A 240 -6.18 11.60 -14.26
C SER A 240 -6.27 11.87 -12.75
N LYS A 241 -7.18 12.78 -12.32
CA LYS A 241 -7.44 13.04 -10.91
C LYS A 241 -8.08 11.81 -10.23
N THR A 242 -9.08 11.19 -10.87
CA THR A 242 -9.74 9.97 -10.39
C THR A 242 -8.73 8.83 -10.23
N GLN A 243 -7.85 8.61 -11.20
CA GLN A 243 -6.80 7.59 -11.14
C GLN A 243 -5.88 7.78 -9.93
N ARG A 244 -5.39 9.00 -9.67
CA ARG A 244 -4.60 9.29 -8.46
C ARG A 244 -5.39 9.03 -7.18
N ASN A 245 -6.62 9.50 -7.12
CA ASN A 245 -7.47 9.34 -5.94
C ASN A 245 -7.78 7.87 -5.66
N VAL A 246 -7.96 7.04 -6.70
CA VAL A 246 -8.12 5.58 -6.57
C VAL A 246 -6.86 4.95 -5.99
N ILE A 247 -5.66 5.32 -6.43
CA ILE A 247 -4.39 4.84 -5.85
C ILE A 247 -4.31 5.20 -4.37
N VAL A 248 -4.63 6.45 -3.99
CA VAL A 248 -4.67 6.88 -2.59
C VAL A 248 -5.69 6.07 -1.78
N ALA A 249 -6.89 5.87 -2.33
CA ALA A 249 -7.94 5.11 -1.66
C ALA A 249 -7.57 3.63 -1.48
N LEU A 250 -6.95 3.02 -2.50
CA LEU A 250 -6.40 1.66 -2.42
C LEU A 250 -5.34 1.55 -1.33
N ALA A 251 -4.36 2.47 -1.31
CA ALA A 251 -3.33 2.51 -0.29
C ALA A 251 -3.94 2.66 1.12
N LYS A 252 -4.85 3.63 1.31
CA LYS A 252 -5.58 3.84 2.57
C LYS A 252 -6.30 2.56 3.04
N GLN A 253 -6.95 1.84 2.14
CA GLN A 253 -7.72 0.66 2.50
C GLN A 253 -6.84 -0.57 2.73
N THR A 254 -5.82 -0.79 1.87
CA THR A 254 -4.85 -1.89 1.99
C THR A 254 -4.04 -1.80 3.29
N LEU A 255 -3.58 -0.60 3.64
CA LEU A 255 -2.76 -0.39 4.84
C LEU A 255 -3.57 -0.29 6.14
N LYS A 256 -4.90 -0.47 6.13
CA LYS A 256 -5.66 -0.65 7.37
C LYS A 256 -5.24 -1.94 8.06
N PHE A 257 -5.13 -1.90 9.40
CA PHE A 257 -4.67 -3.02 10.23
C PHE A 257 -5.37 -4.36 9.92
N LYS A 258 -6.67 -4.33 9.64
CA LYS A 258 -7.46 -5.52 9.30
C LYS A 258 -7.02 -6.21 7.98
N ASN A 259 -6.38 -5.49 7.07
CA ASN A 259 -5.98 -5.98 5.76
C ASN A 259 -4.48 -6.33 5.69
N ILE A 260 -3.72 -6.13 6.78
CA ILE A 260 -2.27 -6.42 6.81
C ILE A 260 -1.99 -7.89 6.49
N SER A 261 -2.87 -8.82 6.90
CA SER A 261 -2.77 -10.24 6.56
C SER A 261 -2.90 -10.52 5.06
N GLU A 262 -3.54 -9.62 4.30
CA GLU A 262 -3.74 -9.77 2.86
C GLU A 262 -2.55 -9.23 2.03
N ILE A 263 -1.62 -8.52 2.67
CA ILE A 263 -0.47 -7.89 1.98
C ILE A 263 0.37 -8.93 1.24
N SER A 264 0.58 -10.12 1.81
CA SER A 264 1.30 -11.19 1.12
C SER A 264 0.60 -11.61 -0.18
N LYS A 265 -0.72 -11.75 -0.15
CA LYS A 265 -1.52 -12.07 -1.35
C LYS A 265 -1.48 -10.94 -2.39
N ILE A 266 -1.44 -9.68 -1.93
CA ILE A 266 -1.29 -8.52 -2.81
C ILE A 266 0.07 -8.57 -3.52
N ILE A 267 1.14 -8.92 -2.81
CA ILE A 267 2.47 -9.09 -3.40
C ILE A 267 2.47 -10.23 -4.42
N ASP A 268 1.87 -11.37 -4.09
CA ASP A 268 1.75 -12.51 -5.00
C ASP A 268 0.99 -12.10 -6.29
N ILE A 269 -0.07 -11.29 -6.18
CA ILE A 269 -0.79 -10.73 -7.33
C ILE A 269 0.09 -9.76 -8.13
N LEU A 270 0.85 -8.89 -7.44
CA LEU A 270 1.78 -8.00 -8.13
C LEU A 270 2.86 -8.79 -8.88
N GLU A 271 3.38 -9.87 -8.30
CA GLU A 271 4.36 -10.75 -8.97
C GLU A 271 3.77 -11.48 -10.19
N GLU A 272 2.48 -11.84 -10.15
CA GLU A 272 1.80 -12.58 -11.22
C GLU A 272 1.31 -11.68 -12.37
N TYR A 273 0.73 -10.51 -12.05
CA TYR A 273 0.01 -9.66 -13.02
C TYR A 273 0.71 -8.35 -13.38
N VAL A 274 1.81 -8.02 -12.71
CA VAL A 274 2.49 -6.74 -12.89
C VAL A 274 3.87 -6.96 -13.51
N LYS A 275 4.19 -6.18 -14.55
CA LYS A 275 5.55 -6.14 -15.10
C LYS A 275 6.34 -5.04 -14.39
N THR A 276 7.50 -5.37 -13.84
CA THR A 276 8.35 -4.41 -13.13
C THR A 276 9.81 -4.84 -13.18
N ASN A 277 10.72 -3.87 -13.05
CA ASN A 277 12.14 -4.11 -12.82
C ASN A 277 12.51 -4.01 -11.33
N MET A 278 11.54 -3.82 -10.45
CA MET A 278 11.75 -3.71 -9.01
C MET A 278 11.68 -5.09 -8.34
N ASP A 279 12.55 -5.33 -7.36
CA ASP A 279 12.40 -6.47 -6.46
C ASP A 279 11.20 -6.24 -5.51
N LEU A 280 10.07 -6.86 -5.83
CA LEU A 280 8.85 -6.74 -5.04
C LEU A 280 8.99 -7.33 -3.63
N THR A 281 9.94 -8.25 -3.42
CA THR A 281 10.19 -8.80 -2.08
C THR A 281 10.78 -7.74 -1.15
N ALA A 282 11.59 -6.83 -1.67
CA ALA A 282 12.16 -5.71 -0.91
C ALA A 282 11.09 -4.68 -0.48
N VAL A 283 9.95 -4.61 -1.17
CA VAL A 283 8.82 -3.72 -0.80
C VAL A 283 8.24 -4.09 0.56
N LYS A 284 8.36 -5.37 0.97
CA LYS A 284 7.89 -5.84 2.29
C LYS A 284 8.53 -5.05 3.43
N ASP A 285 9.76 -4.59 3.27
CA ASP A 285 10.49 -3.85 4.29
C ASP A 285 9.93 -2.43 4.51
N TYR A 286 9.21 -1.86 3.53
CA TYR A 286 8.57 -0.55 3.63
C TYR A 286 7.20 -0.60 4.34
N ILE A 287 6.51 -1.76 4.30
CA ILE A 287 5.13 -1.92 4.78
C ILE A 287 4.95 -1.48 6.25
N PRO A 288 5.82 -1.89 7.20
CA PRO A 288 5.65 -1.52 8.61
C PRO A 288 5.67 -0.02 8.85
N TYR A 289 6.36 0.72 7.99
CA TYR A 289 6.45 2.17 8.07
C TYR A 289 5.28 2.83 7.34
N ALA A 290 4.91 2.33 6.16
CA ALA A 290 3.78 2.83 5.39
C ALA A 290 2.43 2.73 6.15
N VAL A 291 2.23 1.68 6.95
CA VAL A 291 1.03 1.52 7.81
C VAL A 291 0.88 2.66 8.84
N LYS A 292 1.98 3.30 9.22
CA LYS A 292 1.98 4.44 10.16
C LYS A 292 1.83 5.80 9.49
N MET A 293 1.95 5.86 8.16
CA MET A 293 1.84 7.10 7.42
C MET A 293 0.45 7.73 7.59
N ASN A 294 0.41 9.04 7.81
CA ASN A 294 -0.85 9.77 7.71
C ASN A 294 -1.23 9.90 6.23
N MET A 295 -2.17 9.05 5.81
CA MET A 295 -2.63 8.99 4.42
C MET A 295 -3.33 10.26 3.92
N ASP A 296 -3.71 11.19 4.82
CA ASP A 296 -4.30 12.48 4.44
C ASP A 296 -3.22 13.49 4.02
N ASN A 297 -1.95 13.21 4.33
CA ASN A 297 -0.80 14.04 3.98
C ASN A 297 -0.11 13.59 2.66
N ILE A 298 -0.74 12.70 1.89
CA ILE A 298 -0.22 12.34 0.56
C ILE A 298 -0.32 13.55 -0.35
N LYS A 299 0.83 14.03 -0.83
CA LYS A 299 0.92 15.14 -1.77
C LYS A 299 0.55 14.64 -3.16
N VAL A 300 -0.33 15.37 -3.85
CA VAL A 300 -0.79 14.99 -5.20
C VAL A 300 -0.61 16.14 -6.17
N GLY A 301 -0.18 15.84 -7.40
CA GLY A 301 0.03 16.85 -8.44
C GLY A 301 -0.18 16.30 -9.84
N ARG A 302 -0.18 17.23 -10.82
CA ARG A 302 -0.13 16.96 -12.24
C ARG A 302 0.78 17.99 -12.87
N ILE A 303 1.69 17.59 -13.75
CA ILE A 303 2.57 18.57 -14.40
C ILE A 303 1.75 19.63 -15.14
N PRO A 304 2.11 20.91 -15.00
CA PRO A 304 1.44 22.03 -15.68
C PRO A 304 1.82 22.10 -17.16
N GLY A 305 0.93 22.70 -17.93
CA GLY A 305 1.10 22.85 -19.38
C GLY A 305 -0.23 23.07 -20.09
N LYS A 306 -0.26 22.93 -21.40
CA LYS A 306 -1.45 23.15 -22.25
C LYS A 306 -1.53 22.18 -23.41
N ASP A 307 -2.77 21.89 -23.77
CA ASP A 307 -3.07 21.10 -24.95
C ASP A 307 -3.02 21.99 -26.20
N GLU A 308 -2.35 21.52 -27.25
CA GLU A 308 -2.25 22.18 -28.51
C GLU A 308 -2.42 21.21 -29.69
N LEU A 309 -3.10 21.66 -30.74
CA LEU A 309 -3.25 20.90 -31.98
C LEU A 309 -2.07 21.18 -32.90
N VAL A 310 -1.25 20.17 -33.18
CA VAL A 310 -0.08 20.27 -34.04
C VAL A 310 -0.14 19.18 -35.11
N ASN A 311 -0.08 19.54 -36.38
CA ASN A 311 -0.19 18.62 -37.53
C ASN A 311 -1.45 17.72 -37.46
N GLY A 312 -2.58 18.25 -36.96
CA GLY A 312 -3.83 17.53 -36.83
C GLY A 312 -3.88 16.57 -35.63
N ILE A 313 -2.90 16.61 -34.75
CA ILE A 313 -2.80 15.72 -33.55
C ILE A 313 -2.76 16.59 -32.30
N TRP A 314 -3.59 16.26 -31.31
CA TRP A 314 -3.54 16.91 -30.01
C TRP A 314 -2.34 16.41 -29.21
N PHE A 315 -1.55 17.35 -28.66
CA PHE A 315 -0.44 17.10 -27.74
C PHE A 315 -0.58 17.96 -26.51
N PHE A 316 -0.11 17.44 -25.39
CA PHE A 316 0.12 18.22 -24.18
C PHE A 316 1.57 18.71 -24.15
N PHE A 317 1.76 20.03 -24.13
CA PHE A 317 3.08 20.66 -23.97
C PHE A 317 3.25 21.10 -22.53
N ASN A 318 4.16 20.45 -21.80
CA ASN A 318 4.44 20.83 -20.42
C ASN A 318 5.13 22.19 -20.34
N ASP A 319 4.78 22.97 -19.33
CA ASP A 319 5.50 24.16 -18.93
C ASP A 319 6.72 23.72 -18.10
N LYS A 320 7.93 23.94 -18.63
CA LYS A 320 9.17 23.43 -18.01
C LYS A 320 9.47 24.10 -16.67
N GLU A 321 9.26 25.42 -16.59
CA GLU A 321 9.57 26.20 -15.38
C GLU A 321 8.58 25.86 -14.27
N GLU A 322 7.29 25.87 -14.59
CA GLU A 322 6.26 25.50 -13.61
C GLU A 322 6.30 24.00 -13.25
N THR A 323 6.72 23.13 -14.19
CA THR A 323 6.97 21.69 -13.87
C THR A 323 8.11 21.54 -12.89
N LYS A 324 9.21 22.29 -13.08
CA LYS A 324 10.34 22.27 -12.14
C LYS A 324 9.91 22.75 -10.76
N LYS A 325 9.20 23.87 -10.65
CA LYS A 325 8.68 24.38 -9.36
C LYS A 325 7.79 23.34 -8.67
N LEU A 326 6.88 22.70 -9.39
CA LEU A 326 6.01 21.66 -8.86
C LEU A 326 6.79 20.45 -8.34
N VAL A 327 7.84 20.01 -9.07
CA VAL A 327 8.71 18.91 -8.64
C VAL A 327 9.50 19.31 -7.41
N ASP A 328 10.08 20.51 -7.38
CA ASP A 328 10.81 21.04 -6.24
C ASP A 328 9.93 21.09 -4.98
N GLU A 329 8.70 21.55 -5.10
CA GLU A 329 7.73 21.59 -4.01
C GLU A 329 7.32 20.19 -3.53
N LEU A 330 6.89 19.32 -4.45
CA LEU A 330 6.32 18.02 -4.09
C LEU A 330 7.37 17.02 -3.60
N PHE A 331 8.53 16.95 -4.26
CA PHE A 331 9.52 15.90 -4.02
C PHE A 331 10.66 16.33 -3.10
N PHE A 332 10.93 17.64 -3.01
CA PHE A 332 12.06 18.16 -2.24
C PHE A 332 11.64 19.17 -1.16
N GLY A 333 10.35 19.56 -1.10
CA GLY A 333 9.85 20.51 -0.10
C GLY A 333 10.37 21.94 -0.30
N ILE A 334 10.89 22.25 -1.51
CA ILE A 334 11.42 23.59 -1.83
C ILE A 334 10.27 24.46 -2.31
N THR A 335 9.99 25.56 -1.60
CA THR A 335 8.98 26.55 -1.96
C THR A 335 9.65 27.91 -2.23
N GLU A 336 8.94 28.86 -2.86
CA GLU A 336 9.48 30.21 -3.21
C GLU A 336 10.02 31.02 -1.99
N GLY A 337 9.92 30.50 -0.78
CA GLY A 337 10.48 31.12 0.45
C GLY A 337 11.63 30.37 1.09
N ASN A 338 11.90 29.13 0.66
CA ASN A 338 12.94 28.28 1.28
C ASN A 338 14.02 27.94 0.24
N THR A 339 15.26 28.27 0.52
CA THR A 339 16.40 27.88 -0.33
C THR A 339 16.85 26.46 0.01
N ILE A 340 17.59 25.81 -0.94
CA ILE A 340 18.13 24.45 -0.77
C ILE A 340 18.98 24.29 0.51
N GLU A 341 19.59 25.37 1.01
CA GLU A 341 20.39 25.36 2.24
C GLU A 341 19.53 25.19 3.51
N GLU A 342 18.31 25.73 3.55
CA GLU A 342 17.41 25.57 4.70
C GLU A 342 16.74 24.19 4.71
N ALA A 343 16.47 23.59 3.54
CA ALA A 343 15.89 22.25 3.45
C ALA A 343 16.85 21.15 3.92
N ASN A 344 18.17 21.35 3.79
CA ASN A 344 19.19 20.40 4.27
C ASN A 344 19.51 20.52 5.77
N THR A 345 19.00 21.55 6.45
CA THR A 345 19.21 21.76 7.90
C THR A 345 18.10 21.17 8.77
N ILE A 346 17.01 20.71 8.16
CA ILE A 346 15.82 20.17 8.86
C ILE A 346 15.81 18.62 8.88
N ASN A 347 16.78 17.96 8.26
CA ASN A 347 16.88 16.48 8.20
C ASN A 347 17.96 15.93 9.14
#